data_9cde787c9b22eda56906a0b2e2b89c23
#
_entry.id   9cde787c9b22eda56906a0b2e2b89c23
#
_cell.length_a   1.000
_cell.length_b   1.000
_cell.length_c   1.000
_cell.angle_alpha   90.00
_cell.angle_beta   90.00
_cell.angle_gamma   90.00
#
_symmetry.space_group_name_H-M   'P 1'
#
loop_
_entity.id
_entity.type
_entity.pdbx_description
1 polymer ?
#
loop_
_entity_poly.entity_id
_entity_poly.type
_entity_poly.pdbx_seq_one_letter_code
_entity_poly.pdbx_strand_id
1 'polypeptide(L)'
;MNFRALGAAQFLWLGLALAPLVPGGLAPLPLRAQLAAACPLPPDIAATFLDSKCIKTTLRMPQTFFRYYSDPKYNQGRYLTTDQFDLNITVIRRLALNQIWGNSAKKMLSVTLPAGAVVYQGIAGPQAPVSCYPGGGQQTYLNIDNIRSQTAFVWLDGPDLAVNPFVCPAQDAATPR
;
A
#
# COMPACT_ATOMS: atom_id res chain seq x y z
N MET A 1 -56.83 -63.09 23.05
CA MET A 1 -56.35 -64.49 22.94
C MET A 1 -54.82 -64.47 22.55
N ASN A 2 -54.04 -65.00 23.47
CA ASN A 2 -52.72 -65.63 23.32
C ASN A 2 -51.56 -64.87 22.56
N PHE A 3 -50.57 -64.42 23.31
CA PHE A 3 -49.31 -65.01 23.74
C PHE A 3 -48.33 -65.38 22.58
N ARG A 4 -47.17 -64.76 22.50
CA ARG A 4 -45.91 -65.32 23.04
C ARG A 4 -44.75 -64.39 22.74
N ALA A 5 -43.90 -64.22 23.77
CA ALA A 5 -42.59 -63.61 23.82
C ALA A 5 -41.50 -64.46 23.14
N LEU A 6 -40.34 -63.86 22.95
CA LEU A 6 -38.97 -64.36 22.84
C LEU A 6 -38.27 -63.60 21.70
N GLY A 7 -37.10 -63.06 21.80
CA GLY A 7 -35.99 -63.22 22.66
C GLY A 7 -34.90 -62.17 22.34
N ALA A 8 -34.17 -61.82 23.34
CA ALA A 8 -33.07 -60.88 23.28
C ALA A 8 -31.86 -61.43 22.48
N ALA A 9 -31.30 -60.66 21.58
CA ALA A 9 -29.95 -60.87 21.06
C ALA A 9 -29.20 -59.55 21.16
N GLN A 10 -28.30 -59.51 22.17
CA GLN A 10 -27.35 -58.44 22.33
C GLN A 10 -26.24 -58.60 21.28
N PHE A 11 -26.16 -57.70 20.33
CA PHE A 11 -24.98 -57.53 19.47
C PHE A 11 -24.08 -56.44 20.05
N LEU A 12 -22.97 -56.83 20.60
CA LEU A 12 -21.82 -55.94 20.90
C LEU A 12 -21.23 -55.44 19.57
N TRP A 13 -21.45 -54.16 19.27
CA TRP A 13 -20.72 -53.48 18.21
C TRP A 13 -19.48 -52.82 18.87
N LEU A 14 -18.30 -53.42 18.63
CA LEU A 14 -17.03 -52.71 18.82
C LEU A 14 -16.94 -51.60 17.75
N GLY A 15 -17.29 -50.37 18.14
CA GLY A 15 -17.07 -49.20 17.33
C GLY A 15 -15.58 -48.82 17.28
N LEU A 16 -14.90 -49.13 16.18
CA LEU A 16 -13.61 -48.53 15.87
C LEU A 16 -13.87 -47.04 15.56
N ALA A 17 -13.50 -46.14 16.47
CA ALA A 17 -13.48 -44.73 16.25
C ALA A 17 -12.30 -44.37 15.32
N LEU A 18 -12.57 -44.19 14.04
CA LEU A 18 -11.67 -43.54 13.09
C LEU A 18 -11.69 -42.03 13.39
N ALA A 19 -10.63 -41.49 13.99
CA ALA A 19 -10.44 -40.07 14.14
C ALA A 19 -10.21 -39.46 12.76
N PRO A 20 -10.91 -38.37 12.36
CA PRO A 20 -10.65 -37.68 11.12
C PRO A 20 -9.28 -36.99 11.21
N LEU A 21 -8.36 -37.36 10.32
CA LEU A 21 -7.17 -36.59 10.00
C LEU A 21 -7.61 -35.23 9.42
N VAL A 22 -7.57 -34.17 10.23
CA VAL A 22 -7.74 -32.80 9.77
C VAL A 22 -6.48 -32.44 8.97
N PRO A 23 -6.58 -32.21 7.66
CA PRO A 23 -5.44 -31.71 6.91
C PRO A 23 -5.08 -30.34 7.49
N GLY A 24 -3.84 -30.21 8.00
CA GLY A 24 -3.31 -28.96 8.52
C GLY A 24 -3.35 -27.88 7.47
N GLY A 25 -4.40 -27.08 7.46
CA GLY A 25 -4.47 -25.88 6.68
C GLY A 25 -3.35 -24.95 7.12
N LEU A 26 -2.42 -24.63 6.21
CA LEU A 26 -1.43 -23.58 6.42
C LEU A 26 -2.20 -22.30 6.71
N ALA A 27 -2.20 -21.86 7.96
CA ALA A 27 -2.78 -20.58 8.33
C ALA A 27 -2.08 -19.48 7.52
N PRO A 28 -2.81 -18.57 6.88
CA PRO A 28 -2.20 -17.45 6.18
C PRO A 28 -1.37 -16.65 7.21
N LEU A 29 -0.09 -16.45 6.90
CA LEU A 29 0.79 -15.63 7.73
C LEU A 29 0.17 -14.24 7.91
N PRO A 30 0.19 -13.66 9.10
CA PRO A 30 -0.39 -12.36 9.36
C PRO A 30 0.28 -11.30 8.48
N LEU A 31 -0.51 -10.39 7.91
CA LEU A 31 -0.10 -9.30 7.00
C LEU A 31 1.14 -8.52 7.52
N ARG A 32 1.32 -8.45 8.84
CA ARG A 32 2.50 -7.83 9.49
C ARG A 32 3.83 -8.50 9.15
N ALA A 33 3.85 -9.80 8.87
CA ALA A 33 5.09 -10.50 8.52
C ALA A 33 5.57 -10.17 7.09
N GLN A 34 4.67 -9.73 6.21
CA GLN A 34 5.00 -9.34 4.84
C GLN A 34 5.64 -7.95 4.74
N LEU A 35 5.44 -7.08 5.75
CA LEU A 35 6.02 -5.72 5.79
C LEU A 35 7.49 -5.69 6.23
N ALA A 36 8.06 -6.83 6.60
CA ALA A 36 9.42 -6.90 7.13
C ALA A 36 10.53 -7.05 6.06
N ALA A 37 10.18 -7.29 4.81
CA ALA A 37 11.17 -7.47 3.74
C ALA A 37 11.74 -6.13 3.28
N ALA A 38 13.06 -6.09 3.03
CA ALA A 38 13.70 -4.93 2.39
C ALA A 38 13.08 -4.67 1.01
N CYS A 39 12.94 -3.40 0.64
CA CYS A 39 12.39 -3.02 -0.65
C CYS A 39 13.33 -3.44 -1.78
N PRO A 40 12.91 -4.25 -2.77
CA PRO A 40 13.77 -4.75 -3.84
C PRO A 40 13.95 -3.74 -4.98
N LEU A 41 13.99 -2.46 -4.66
CA LEU A 41 14.24 -1.34 -5.57
C LEU A 41 15.66 -0.80 -5.37
N PRO A 42 16.19 0.00 -6.30
CA PRO A 42 17.43 0.73 -6.10
C PRO A 42 17.45 1.49 -4.76
N PRO A 43 18.59 1.60 -4.08
CA PRO A 43 18.67 2.15 -2.72
C PRO A 43 18.09 3.56 -2.56
N ASP A 44 18.24 4.42 -3.55
CA ASP A 44 17.69 5.78 -3.60
C ASP A 44 16.15 5.78 -3.63
N ILE A 45 15.57 4.85 -4.36
CA ILE A 45 14.11 4.66 -4.42
C ILE A 45 13.62 3.96 -3.15
N ALA A 46 14.31 2.91 -2.70
CA ALA A 46 13.95 2.19 -1.48
C ALA A 46 13.94 3.13 -0.26
N ALA A 47 14.87 4.08 -0.18
CA ALA A 47 14.95 5.07 0.89
C ALA A 47 13.73 6.02 0.96
N THR A 48 12.91 6.09 -0.10
CA THR A 48 11.66 6.86 -0.05
C THR A 48 10.54 6.16 0.72
N PHE A 49 10.72 4.88 1.04
CA PHE A 49 9.81 4.10 1.88
C PHE A 49 10.30 4.07 3.33
N LEU A 50 9.37 4.04 4.26
CA LEU A 50 9.66 3.93 5.68
C LEU A 50 10.52 2.69 5.96
N ASP A 51 11.65 2.88 6.65
CA ASP A 51 12.65 1.86 6.93
C ASP A 51 13.16 1.12 5.68
N SER A 52 13.08 1.75 4.50
CA SER A 52 13.40 1.12 3.21
C SER A 52 12.64 -0.19 2.96
N LYS A 53 11.39 -0.28 3.42
CA LYS A 53 10.54 -1.47 3.31
C LYS A 53 9.41 -1.26 2.32
N CYS A 54 9.26 -2.16 1.36
CA CYS A 54 8.13 -2.20 0.44
C CYS A 54 7.80 -3.63 0.02
N ILE A 55 6.60 -3.83 -0.49
CA ILE A 55 6.13 -5.11 -1.02
C ILE A 55 5.97 -4.98 -2.53
N LYS A 56 6.64 -5.86 -3.29
CA LYS A 56 6.37 -6.03 -4.72
C LYS A 56 5.06 -6.79 -4.90
N THR A 57 4.11 -6.19 -5.60
CA THR A 57 2.77 -6.75 -5.83
C THR A 57 2.46 -6.76 -7.32
N THR A 58 1.91 -7.86 -7.83
CA THR A 58 1.28 -7.90 -9.15
C THR A 58 -0.23 -7.76 -8.95
N LEU A 59 -0.83 -6.75 -9.57
CA LEU A 59 -2.26 -6.48 -9.43
C LEU A 59 -3.07 -7.63 -10.05
N ARG A 60 -4.01 -8.18 -9.29
CA ARG A 60 -4.90 -9.27 -9.77
C ARG A 60 -6.10 -8.74 -10.56
N MET A 61 -6.46 -7.49 -10.33
CA MET A 61 -7.55 -6.77 -10.99
C MET A 61 -7.13 -5.33 -11.23
N PRO A 62 -7.79 -4.57 -12.11
CA PRO A 62 -7.55 -3.14 -12.25
C PRO A 62 -7.70 -2.43 -10.91
N GLN A 63 -6.78 -1.52 -10.60
CA GLN A 63 -6.79 -0.75 -9.35
C GLN A 63 -6.51 0.72 -9.62
N THR A 64 -7.25 1.58 -8.93
CA THR A 64 -7.10 3.03 -9.01
C THR A 64 -6.18 3.52 -7.90
N PHE A 65 -5.28 4.43 -8.28
CA PHE A 65 -4.36 5.16 -7.42
C PHE A 65 -4.51 6.65 -7.66
N PHE A 66 -3.96 7.45 -6.77
CA PHE A 66 -3.97 8.91 -6.84
C PHE A 66 -2.55 9.45 -6.95
N ARG A 67 -2.42 10.58 -7.65
CA ARG A 67 -1.19 11.34 -7.74
C ARG A 67 -1.48 12.82 -7.48
N TYR A 68 -0.64 13.42 -6.67
CA TYR A 68 -0.70 14.83 -6.33
C TYR A 68 0.43 15.61 -7.01
N TYR A 69 0.09 16.72 -7.62
CA TYR A 69 1.02 17.52 -8.41
C TYR A 69 0.68 19.01 -8.37
N SER A 70 1.60 19.87 -8.84
CA SER A 70 1.38 21.32 -8.96
C SER A 70 1.51 21.78 -10.38
N ASP A 71 2.51 21.31 -11.11
CA ASP A 71 2.79 21.66 -12.49
C ASP A 71 2.27 20.55 -13.41
N PRO A 72 1.38 20.87 -14.37
CA PRO A 72 0.84 19.89 -15.34
C PRO A 72 1.92 19.11 -16.09
N LYS A 73 3.12 19.67 -16.25
CA LYS A 73 4.28 18.98 -16.84
C LYS A 73 4.62 17.69 -16.09
N TYR A 74 4.35 17.62 -14.77
CA TYR A 74 4.69 16.52 -13.89
C TYR A 74 3.46 15.76 -13.39
N ASN A 75 2.30 15.92 -14.03
CA ASN A 75 1.06 15.28 -13.61
C ASN A 75 1.12 13.76 -13.65
N GLN A 76 1.79 13.17 -14.65
CA GLN A 76 2.03 11.72 -14.71
C GLN A 76 3.41 11.39 -14.18
N GLY A 77 3.48 10.45 -13.23
CA GLY A 77 4.74 10.08 -12.62
C GLY A 77 4.65 8.76 -11.86
N ARG A 78 5.80 8.25 -11.42
CA ARG A 78 5.95 6.90 -10.86
C ARG A 78 5.51 6.76 -9.40
N TYR A 79 5.42 7.86 -8.64
CA TYR A 79 4.97 7.85 -7.25
C TYR A 79 3.48 8.13 -7.16
N LEU A 80 2.75 7.17 -6.63
CA LEU A 80 1.30 7.15 -6.48
C LEU A 80 0.94 6.85 -5.02
N THR A 81 -0.34 7.01 -4.69
CA THR A 81 -0.88 6.63 -3.38
C THR A 81 -2.28 6.05 -3.51
N THR A 82 -2.72 5.29 -2.53
CA THR A 82 -4.13 4.90 -2.35
C THR A 82 -4.87 5.87 -1.44
N ASP A 83 -4.14 6.75 -0.75
CA ASP A 83 -4.74 7.74 0.14
C ASP A 83 -5.32 8.91 -0.65
N GLN A 84 -6.51 9.36 -0.23
CA GLN A 84 -7.14 10.58 -0.72
C GLN A 84 -7.05 11.68 0.32
N PHE A 85 -6.65 12.87 -0.12
CA PHE A 85 -6.49 14.04 0.72
C PHE A 85 -7.15 15.25 0.05
N ASP A 86 -7.81 16.09 0.85
CA ASP A 86 -8.50 17.30 0.39
C ASP A 86 -7.67 18.57 0.56
N LEU A 87 -6.59 18.49 1.35
CA LEU A 87 -5.75 19.63 1.71
C LEU A 87 -4.29 19.38 1.33
N ASN A 88 -3.69 20.31 0.61
CA ASN A 88 -2.31 20.22 0.13
C ASN A 88 -1.27 19.99 1.25
N ILE A 89 -1.42 20.64 2.41
CA ILE A 89 -0.50 20.46 3.55
C ILE A 89 -0.51 19.02 4.04
N THR A 90 -1.69 18.39 4.07
CA THR A 90 -1.80 16.97 4.45
C THR A 90 -1.04 16.09 3.47
N VAL A 91 -1.20 16.32 2.17
CA VAL A 91 -0.44 15.61 1.12
C VAL A 91 1.07 15.78 1.31
N ILE A 92 1.53 17.04 1.45
CA ILE A 92 2.94 17.37 1.61
C ILE A 92 3.55 16.63 2.79
N ARG A 93 2.86 16.63 3.92
CA ARG A 93 3.34 15.98 5.14
C ARG A 93 3.27 14.45 5.07
N ARG A 94 2.11 13.91 4.64
CA ARG A 94 1.86 12.46 4.61
C ARG A 94 2.67 11.72 3.55
N LEU A 95 2.90 12.34 2.40
CA LEU A 95 3.70 11.77 1.31
C LEU A 95 5.15 12.31 1.29
N ALA A 96 5.55 13.05 2.31
CA ALA A 96 6.88 13.64 2.46
C ALA A 96 7.34 14.39 1.20
N LEU A 97 6.46 15.22 0.61
CA LEU A 97 6.79 15.99 -0.59
C LEU A 97 7.67 17.18 -0.26
N ASN A 98 8.98 16.99 -0.31
CA ASN A 98 9.92 18.07 -0.04
C ASN A 98 9.76 19.21 -1.06
N GLN A 99 9.51 20.42 -0.56
CA GLN A 99 9.17 21.59 -1.36
C GLN A 99 10.32 22.13 -2.20
N ILE A 100 11.55 21.69 -1.96
CA ILE A 100 12.70 22.01 -2.85
C ILE A 100 12.48 21.48 -4.28
N TRP A 101 11.62 20.47 -4.45
CA TRP A 101 11.29 19.91 -5.77
C TRP A 101 10.09 20.61 -6.43
N GLY A 102 9.53 21.66 -5.83
CA GLY A 102 8.50 22.50 -6.40
C GLY A 102 7.10 21.87 -6.47
N ASN A 103 6.86 20.71 -5.82
CA ASN A 103 5.53 20.10 -5.81
C ASN A 103 4.74 20.48 -4.55
N SER A 104 3.90 21.51 -4.65
CA SER A 104 3.03 21.98 -3.58
C SER A 104 1.65 21.30 -3.52
N ALA A 105 1.45 20.20 -4.26
CA ALA A 105 0.25 19.37 -4.23
C ALA A 105 -1.07 20.14 -4.41
N LYS A 106 -1.16 20.96 -5.44
CA LYS A 106 -2.35 21.80 -5.71
C LYS A 106 -3.47 21.04 -6.39
N LYS A 107 -3.13 19.97 -7.10
CA LYS A 107 -4.01 19.20 -7.96
C LYS A 107 -3.86 17.71 -7.70
N MET A 108 -4.93 16.99 -7.94
CA MET A 108 -4.95 15.53 -7.91
C MET A 108 -5.36 15.00 -9.29
N LEU A 109 -4.85 13.87 -9.66
CA LEU A 109 -5.44 13.01 -10.69
C LEU A 109 -5.50 11.58 -10.18
N SER A 110 -6.37 10.77 -10.77
CA SER A 110 -6.41 9.34 -10.58
C SER A 110 -5.76 8.62 -11.75
N VAL A 111 -5.21 7.45 -11.49
CA VAL A 111 -4.73 6.52 -12.51
C VAL A 111 -5.22 5.13 -12.21
N THR A 112 -5.86 4.50 -13.19
CA THR A 112 -6.23 3.09 -13.11
C THR A 112 -5.18 2.25 -13.82
N LEU A 113 -4.54 1.39 -13.05
CA LEU A 113 -3.57 0.41 -13.55
C LEU A 113 -4.30 -0.91 -13.87
N PRO A 114 -3.97 -1.58 -14.98
CA PRO A 114 -4.62 -2.85 -15.34
C PRO A 114 -4.18 -4.01 -14.44
N ALA A 115 -4.94 -5.10 -14.47
CA ALA A 115 -4.47 -6.38 -13.94
C ALA A 115 -3.13 -6.76 -14.59
N GLY A 116 -2.25 -7.39 -13.84
CA GLY A 116 -0.89 -7.73 -14.26
C GLY A 116 0.15 -6.61 -14.05
N ALA A 117 -0.27 -5.38 -13.77
CA ALA A 117 0.68 -4.31 -13.44
C ALA A 117 1.46 -4.65 -12.17
N VAL A 118 2.78 -4.42 -12.20
CA VAL A 118 3.67 -4.62 -11.05
C VAL A 118 3.87 -3.29 -10.34
N VAL A 119 3.58 -3.27 -9.05
CA VAL A 119 3.72 -2.11 -8.17
C VAL A 119 4.55 -2.44 -6.94
N TYR A 120 5.16 -1.44 -6.32
CA TYR A 120 5.88 -1.56 -5.05
C TYR A 120 5.16 -0.69 -4.03
N GLN A 121 4.63 -1.30 -2.97
CA GLN A 121 3.74 -0.64 -2.01
C GLN A 121 4.34 -0.64 -0.62
N GLY A 122 4.19 0.46 0.08
CA GLY A 122 4.66 0.64 1.45
C GLY A 122 4.19 1.97 2.02
N ILE A 123 4.87 2.40 3.06
CA ILE A 123 4.61 3.68 3.72
C ILE A 123 5.64 4.69 3.24
N ALA A 124 5.24 5.92 2.95
CA ALA A 124 6.15 7.01 2.64
C ALA A 124 7.09 7.27 3.82
N GLY A 125 8.38 7.19 3.57
CA GLY A 125 9.41 7.48 4.54
C GLY A 125 9.52 8.99 4.82
N PRO A 126 10.07 9.37 5.98
CA PRO A 126 10.31 10.77 6.29
C PRO A 126 11.42 11.35 5.41
N GLN A 127 11.35 12.66 5.17
CA GLN A 127 12.41 13.42 4.51
C GLN A 127 12.87 14.58 5.38
N ALA A 128 14.10 15.03 5.17
CA ALA A 128 14.63 16.16 5.92
C ALA A 128 14.01 17.49 5.44
N PRO A 129 13.63 18.37 6.39
CA PRO A 129 13.54 18.15 7.82
C PRO A 129 12.30 17.34 8.20
N VAL A 130 12.46 16.34 9.07
CA VAL A 130 11.38 15.40 9.44
C VAL A 130 10.17 16.09 10.08
N SER A 131 10.38 17.20 10.77
CA SER A 131 9.29 18.02 11.33
C SER A 131 8.32 18.55 10.27
N CYS A 132 8.82 18.81 9.06
CA CYS A 132 8.04 19.26 7.92
C CYS A 132 7.48 18.10 7.09
N TYR A 133 8.27 17.06 6.89
CA TYR A 133 8.01 15.95 5.98
C TYR A 133 8.05 14.60 6.71
N PRO A 134 7.16 14.34 7.67
CA PRO A 134 7.20 13.12 8.51
C PRO A 134 6.89 11.84 7.74
N GLY A 135 6.24 11.91 6.59
CA GLY A 135 5.78 10.73 5.86
C GLY A 135 4.58 10.06 6.54
N GLY A 136 4.46 8.74 6.37
CA GLY A 136 3.44 7.92 7.01
C GLY A 136 2.15 7.72 6.20
N GLY A 137 2.02 8.31 4.99
CA GLY A 137 0.97 7.98 4.03
C GLY A 137 1.30 6.73 3.23
N GLN A 138 0.30 6.15 2.56
CA GLN A 138 0.53 5.04 1.64
C GLN A 138 1.33 5.51 0.43
N GLN A 139 2.34 4.76 0.06
CA GLN A 139 3.15 5.04 -1.12
C GLN A 139 3.16 3.83 -2.05
N THR A 140 2.93 4.08 -3.33
CA THR A 140 3.05 3.10 -4.40
C THR A 140 4.04 3.63 -5.43
N TYR A 141 5.00 2.80 -5.82
CA TYR A 141 5.99 3.13 -6.85
C TYR A 141 5.87 2.21 -8.05
N LEU A 142 5.98 2.80 -9.24
CA LEU A 142 6.01 2.10 -10.53
C LEU A 142 7.46 2.10 -11.04
N ASN A 143 8.07 0.93 -11.12
CA ASN A 143 9.41 0.78 -11.71
C ASN A 143 9.33 0.67 -13.24
N ILE A 144 8.98 1.79 -13.88
CA ILE A 144 8.76 1.91 -15.32
C ILE A 144 9.52 3.12 -15.83
N ASP A 145 10.35 2.96 -16.85
CA ASP A 145 11.20 4.04 -17.36
C ASP A 145 10.40 5.14 -18.05
N ASN A 146 9.39 4.79 -18.83
CA ASN A 146 8.53 5.76 -19.51
C ASN A 146 7.05 5.54 -19.15
N ILE A 147 6.63 6.15 -18.06
CA ILE A 147 5.24 6.01 -17.58
C ILE A 147 4.22 6.63 -18.55
N ARG A 148 4.58 7.67 -19.29
CA ARG A 148 3.69 8.37 -20.21
C ARG A 148 3.37 7.58 -21.47
N SER A 149 4.23 6.62 -21.83
CA SER A 149 4.01 5.72 -22.97
C SER A 149 3.13 4.51 -22.65
N GLN A 150 2.71 4.34 -21.39
CA GLN A 150 1.89 3.22 -20.97
C GLN A 150 0.43 3.45 -21.35
N THR A 151 0.03 3.04 -22.55
CA THR A 151 -1.33 3.24 -23.09
C THR A 151 -2.42 2.50 -22.33
N ALA A 152 -2.04 1.46 -21.56
CA ALA A 152 -2.96 0.70 -20.70
C ALA A 152 -3.28 1.42 -19.37
N PHE A 153 -2.59 2.52 -19.04
CA PHE A 153 -2.83 3.31 -17.85
C PHE A 153 -3.86 4.41 -18.15
N VAL A 154 -4.99 4.37 -17.46
CA VAL A 154 -6.06 5.36 -17.66
C VAL A 154 -5.89 6.47 -16.63
N TRP A 155 -5.46 7.64 -17.09
CA TRP A 155 -5.28 8.85 -16.30
C TRP A 155 -6.51 9.76 -16.43
N LEU A 156 -7.07 10.17 -15.29
CA LEU A 156 -8.22 11.06 -15.22
C LEU A 156 -7.92 12.22 -14.27
N ASP A 157 -8.20 13.43 -14.73
CA ASP A 157 -8.09 14.61 -13.87
C ASP A 157 -9.09 14.52 -12.72
N GLY A 158 -8.61 14.86 -11.55
CA GLY A 158 -9.40 14.94 -10.33
C GLY A 158 -9.62 16.39 -9.91
N PRO A 159 -10.22 16.61 -8.74
CA PRO A 159 -10.46 17.95 -8.22
C PRO A 159 -9.16 18.69 -7.87
N ASP A 160 -9.22 20.00 -7.86
CA ASP A 160 -8.21 20.82 -7.22
C ASP A 160 -8.31 20.67 -5.70
N LEU A 161 -7.16 20.69 -5.01
CA LEU A 161 -7.12 20.62 -3.56
C LEU A 161 -7.34 22.01 -2.95
N ALA A 162 -7.82 22.04 -1.72
CA ALA A 162 -7.71 23.22 -0.89
C ALA A 162 -6.22 23.51 -0.64
N VAL A 163 -5.78 24.74 -0.97
CA VAL A 163 -4.37 25.12 -0.90
C VAL A 163 -4.15 26.11 0.23
N ASN A 164 -3.41 25.69 1.23
CA ASN A 164 -2.88 26.56 2.28
C ASN A 164 -1.38 26.81 2.05
N PRO A 165 -0.86 27.98 2.35
CA PRO A 165 0.57 28.21 2.34
C PRO A 165 1.31 27.21 3.23
N PHE A 166 2.26 26.51 2.65
CA PHE A 166 3.11 25.59 3.42
C PHE A 166 4.47 26.26 3.63
N VAL A 167 4.80 26.52 4.90
CA VAL A 167 6.09 27.05 5.29
C VAL A 167 6.76 26.00 6.17
N CYS A 168 7.90 25.48 5.70
CA CYS A 168 8.77 24.67 6.52
C CYS A 168 9.72 25.63 7.23
N PRO A 169 9.69 25.76 8.57
CA PRO A 169 10.68 26.57 9.26
C PRO A 169 12.08 26.13 8.89
N ALA A 170 12.93 27.09 8.53
CA ALA A 170 14.35 26.81 8.36
C ALA A 170 14.84 26.17 9.67
N GLN A 171 15.44 24.97 9.60
CA GLN A 171 16.20 24.49 10.74
C GLN A 171 17.37 25.47 10.87
N ASP A 172 17.39 26.21 11.96
CA ASP A 172 18.59 26.93 12.32
C ASP A 172 19.74 25.94 12.21
N ALA A 173 20.67 26.25 11.30
CA ALA A 173 21.83 25.40 11.04
C ALA A 173 22.43 25.12 12.43
N ALA A 174 22.32 23.86 12.87
CA ALA A 174 22.87 23.47 14.16
C ALA A 174 24.32 23.92 14.17
N THR A 175 24.62 24.94 14.96
CA THR A 175 25.95 25.39 15.20
C THR A 175 26.76 24.16 15.61
N PRO A 176 27.81 23.76 14.87
CA PRO A 176 28.59 22.60 15.28
C PRO A 176 29.24 22.96 16.63
N ARG A 177 28.93 22.15 17.66
CA ARG A 177 29.57 22.18 18.94
C ARG A 177 30.96 21.56 18.85
#